data_3f351326ad7531d42d3f70fc29b83a46
#
_entry.id   3f351326ad7531d42d3f70fc29b83a46
#
_cell.length_a   1.000
_cell.length_b   1.000
_cell.length_c   1.000
_cell.angle_alpha   90.00
_cell.angle_beta   90.00
_cell.angle_gamma   90.00
#
_symmetry.space_group_name_H-M   'P 1'
#
loop_
_entity.id
_entity.type
_entity.pdbx_description
1 polymer ?
#
loop_
_entity_poly.entity_id
_entity_poly.type
_entity_poly.pdbx_seq_one_letter_code
_entity_poly.pdbx_strand_id
1 'polypeptide(L)'
;MIEVRHSRVHGYGVFALRRIRKGTTVIEYLGDRITHEQADERYEDKDAKDNHTFLFTVDSKTVIDAGRNGNEARFINHACDPNCESGIMTKRVFIDAIRTIQAGEELVYDYQITRDPDDPDDVDAIFACRCGAPGCRGSMLEPKKPPRKKSAARKKLRSREKAAARGKSEPRKKSRSHKRASAARARRPARQSRRARH
;
A
#
# COMPACT_ATOMS: atom_id res chain seq x y z
N MET A 1 -16.12 -18.37 -22.55
CA MET A 1 -14.78 -17.95 -23.01
C MET A 1 -13.70 -18.42 -22.02
N ILE A 2 -14.03 -18.45 -20.74
CA ILE A 2 -13.15 -18.82 -19.62
C ILE A 2 -13.82 -19.86 -18.74
N GLU A 3 -13.03 -20.56 -17.91
CA GLU A 3 -13.49 -21.49 -16.88
C GLU A 3 -12.64 -21.38 -15.63
N VAL A 4 -13.20 -21.72 -14.47
CA VAL A 4 -12.49 -21.80 -13.18
C VAL A 4 -12.11 -23.25 -12.91
N ARG A 5 -10.83 -23.51 -12.60
CA ARG A 5 -10.34 -24.83 -12.19
C ARG A 5 -9.15 -24.71 -11.24
N HIS A 6 -8.65 -25.82 -10.70
CA HIS A 6 -7.46 -25.82 -9.86
C HIS A 6 -6.25 -25.25 -10.60
N SER A 7 -5.53 -24.33 -9.93
CA SER A 7 -4.33 -23.68 -10.42
C SER A 7 -3.05 -24.27 -9.81
N ARG A 8 -1.96 -24.24 -10.56
CA ARG A 8 -0.62 -24.53 -10.05
C ARG A 8 0.00 -23.35 -9.31
N VAL A 9 -0.52 -22.13 -9.52
CA VAL A 9 -0.05 -20.92 -8.86
C VAL A 9 -0.58 -20.88 -7.42
N HIS A 10 -1.92 -20.89 -7.29
CA HIS A 10 -2.59 -20.89 -5.98
C HIS A 10 -4.07 -21.30 -6.14
N GLY A 11 -4.55 -22.22 -5.29
CA GLY A 11 -5.94 -22.60 -5.17
C GLY A 11 -6.68 -22.83 -6.49
N TYR A 12 -7.58 -21.91 -6.84
CA TYR A 12 -8.28 -21.87 -8.12
C TYR A 12 -7.69 -20.82 -9.03
N GLY A 13 -7.83 -21.02 -10.35
CA GLY A 13 -7.43 -20.07 -11.38
C GLY A 13 -8.45 -20.01 -12.50
N VAL A 14 -8.34 -19.01 -13.34
CA VAL A 14 -9.20 -18.81 -14.52
C VAL A 14 -8.42 -19.18 -15.76
N PHE A 15 -9.01 -20.01 -16.62
CA PHE A 15 -8.36 -20.56 -17.81
C PHE A 15 -9.14 -20.24 -19.08
N ALA A 16 -8.43 -19.99 -20.16
CA ALA A 16 -9.02 -19.74 -21.47
C ALA A 16 -9.55 -21.05 -22.06
N LEU A 17 -10.85 -21.11 -22.38
CA LEU A 17 -11.46 -22.24 -23.12
C LEU A 17 -11.13 -22.23 -24.62
N ARG A 18 -10.75 -21.07 -25.14
CA ARG A 18 -10.37 -20.84 -26.52
C ARG A 18 -9.34 -19.73 -26.62
N ARG A 19 -8.69 -19.61 -27.78
CA ARG A 19 -7.75 -18.50 -28.04
C ARG A 19 -8.41 -17.14 -27.80
N ILE A 20 -7.78 -16.28 -26.97
CA ILE A 20 -8.15 -14.89 -26.72
C ILE A 20 -7.11 -13.99 -27.38
N ARG A 21 -7.55 -13.02 -28.19
CA ARG A 21 -6.65 -12.10 -28.88
C ARG A 21 -6.18 -11.00 -27.92
N LYS A 22 -4.96 -10.49 -28.13
CA LYS A 22 -4.49 -9.26 -27.47
C LYS A 22 -5.51 -8.13 -27.64
N GLY A 23 -5.73 -7.34 -26.56
CA GLY A 23 -6.67 -6.21 -26.52
C GLY A 23 -8.13 -6.63 -26.33
N THR A 24 -8.41 -7.92 -26.08
CA THR A 24 -9.76 -8.39 -25.77
C THR A 24 -10.03 -8.14 -24.29
N THR A 25 -11.12 -7.43 -23.97
CA THR A 25 -11.69 -7.41 -22.61
C THR A 25 -12.27 -8.80 -22.32
N VAL A 26 -11.69 -9.47 -21.34
CA VAL A 26 -12.05 -10.85 -21.00
C VAL A 26 -13.26 -10.90 -20.09
N ILE A 27 -13.22 -10.10 -19.00
CA ILE A 27 -14.24 -10.10 -17.95
C ILE A 27 -14.19 -8.80 -17.17
N GLU A 28 -15.33 -8.36 -16.62
CA GLU A 28 -15.38 -7.32 -15.60
C GLU A 28 -15.17 -7.95 -14.21
N TYR A 29 -14.43 -7.28 -13.35
CA TYR A 29 -14.27 -7.67 -11.94
C TYR A 29 -15.47 -7.17 -11.12
N LEU A 30 -16.33 -8.07 -10.68
CA LEU A 30 -17.56 -7.78 -9.97
C LEU A 30 -17.45 -8.14 -8.48
N GLY A 31 -18.23 -7.44 -7.66
CA GLY A 31 -18.37 -7.66 -6.23
C GLY A 31 -19.14 -6.50 -5.57
N ASP A 32 -19.30 -6.60 -4.24
CA ASP A 32 -19.87 -5.51 -3.44
C ASP A 32 -18.94 -4.29 -3.52
N ARG A 33 -19.54 -3.12 -3.73
CA ARG A 33 -18.81 -1.85 -3.71
C ARG A 33 -18.92 -1.23 -2.32
N ILE A 34 -17.80 -1.15 -1.64
CA ILE A 34 -17.72 -0.71 -0.24
C ILE A 34 -16.66 0.38 -0.07
N THR A 35 -16.63 1.04 1.08
CA THR A 35 -15.54 1.95 1.45
C THR A 35 -14.33 1.18 1.97
N HIS A 36 -13.17 1.85 2.09
CA HIS A 36 -11.99 1.25 2.71
C HIS A 36 -12.27 0.85 4.16
N GLU A 37 -12.93 1.74 4.95
CA GLU A 37 -13.31 1.46 6.33
C GLU A 37 -14.21 0.22 6.44
N GLN A 38 -15.20 0.08 5.54
CA GLN A 38 -16.05 -1.11 5.51
C GLN A 38 -15.28 -2.39 5.12
N ALA A 39 -14.25 -2.26 4.30
CA ALA A 39 -13.37 -3.40 3.98
C ALA A 39 -12.55 -3.78 5.21
N ASP A 40 -11.97 -2.82 5.92
CA ASP A 40 -11.19 -3.04 7.14
C ASP A 40 -12.06 -3.73 8.20
N GLU A 41 -13.25 -3.20 8.49
CA GLU A 41 -14.22 -3.81 9.42
C GLU A 41 -14.61 -5.26 9.04
N ARG A 42 -14.81 -5.54 7.74
CA ARG A 42 -15.18 -6.90 7.27
C ARG A 42 -14.09 -7.94 7.48
N TYR A 43 -12.86 -7.51 7.49
CA TYR A 43 -11.69 -8.38 7.53
C TYR A 43 -10.83 -8.19 8.80
N GLU A 44 -11.34 -7.41 9.81
CA GLU A 44 -10.64 -7.14 11.08
C GLU A 44 -10.26 -8.42 11.85
N ASP A 45 -11.18 -9.39 11.91
CA ASP A 45 -10.95 -10.66 12.61
C ASP A 45 -10.10 -11.66 11.81
N LYS A 46 -9.66 -11.30 10.61
CA LYS A 46 -8.89 -12.19 9.76
C LYS A 46 -7.45 -12.27 10.26
N ASP A 47 -6.89 -13.49 10.35
CA ASP A 47 -5.48 -13.67 10.70
C ASP A 47 -4.60 -12.82 9.76
N ALA A 48 -3.74 -11.99 10.33
CA ALA A 48 -2.82 -11.14 9.58
C ALA A 48 -1.91 -11.92 8.60
N LYS A 49 -1.75 -13.23 8.81
CA LYS A 49 -1.03 -14.14 7.91
C LYS A 49 -1.89 -14.68 6.77
N ASP A 50 -3.21 -14.57 6.86
CA ASP A 50 -4.14 -14.94 5.78
C ASP A 50 -4.40 -13.72 4.89
N ASN A 51 -3.54 -13.52 3.91
CA ASN A 51 -3.67 -12.46 2.89
C ASN A 51 -4.66 -12.81 1.76
N HIS A 52 -5.41 -13.90 1.89
CA HIS A 52 -6.33 -14.36 0.86
C HIS A 52 -7.64 -13.58 0.90
N THR A 53 -7.65 -12.39 0.29
CA THR A 53 -8.84 -11.55 0.11
C THR A 53 -9.14 -11.36 -1.37
N PHE A 54 -10.39 -11.07 -1.69
CA PHE A 54 -10.85 -10.75 -3.05
C PHE A 54 -11.16 -9.25 -3.18
N LEU A 55 -10.31 -8.41 -2.59
CA LEU A 55 -10.48 -6.96 -2.58
C LEU A 55 -9.76 -6.34 -3.77
N PHE A 56 -10.43 -5.41 -4.46
CA PHE A 56 -9.86 -4.61 -5.53
C PHE A 56 -10.09 -3.11 -5.28
N THR A 57 -9.02 -2.36 -5.08
CA THR A 57 -9.08 -0.90 -4.89
C THR A 57 -9.39 -0.20 -6.19
N VAL A 58 -10.54 0.49 -6.27
CA VAL A 58 -10.97 1.25 -7.45
C VAL A 58 -10.44 2.68 -7.41
N ASP A 59 -10.59 3.35 -6.27
CA ASP A 59 -10.10 4.70 -6.02
C ASP A 59 -9.91 4.92 -4.50
N SER A 60 -9.58 6.14 -4.07
CA SER A 60 -9.34 6.48 -2.66
C SER A 60 -10.56 6.31 -1.74
N LYS A 61 -11.74 5.99 -2.29
CA LYS A 61 -13.00 5.88 -1.53
C LYS A 61 -13.71 4.55 -1.74
N THR A 62 -13.33 3.79 -2.78
CA THR A 62 -14.10 2.65 -3.23
C THR A 62 -13.23 1.43 -3.41
N VAL A 63 -13.65 0.34 -2.80
CA VAL A 63 -13.10 -1.02 -2.95
C VAL A 63 -14.21 -1.93 -3.50
N ILE A 64 -13.88 -2.87 -4.36
CA ILE A 64 -14.76 -3.97 -4.75
C ILE A 64 -14.38 -5.19 -3.90
N ASP A 65 -15.33 -5.72 -3.15
CA ASP A 65 -15.22 -6.97 -2.40
C ASP A 65 -15.88 -8.11 -3.18
N ALA A 66 -15.09 -8.84 -3.97
CA ALA A 66 -15.59 -9.98 -4.74
C ALA A 66 -15.76 -11.27 -3.90
N GLY A 67 -15.48 -11.23 -2.61
CA GLY A 67 -15.89 -12.26 -1.66
C GLY A 67 -17.42 -12.34 -1.55
N ARG A 68 -18.11 -11.21 -1.83
CA ARG A 68 -19.57 -11.09 -1.88
C ARG A 68 -20.03 -10.63 -3.25
N ASN A 69 -21.02 -11.31 -3.82
CA ASN A 69 -21.58 -10.98 -5.15
C ASN A 69 -20.50 -10.89 -6.27
N GLY A 70 -19.35 -11.57 -6.07
CA GLY A 70 -18.27 -11.62 -7.05
C GLY A 70 -18.54 -12.64 -8.16
N ASN A 71 -17.76 -12.51 -9.23
CA ASN A 71 -17.77 -13.43 -10.35
C ASN A 71 -16.43 -14.19 -10.47
N GLU A 72 -16.23 -14.92 -11.57
CA GLU A 72 -15.02 -15.72 -11.81
C GLU A 72 -13.73 -14.90 -11.83
N ALA A 73 -13.80 -13.58 -12.10
CA ALA A 73 -12.64 -12.70 -12.16
C ALA A 73 -11.82 -12.72 -10.85
N ARG A 74 -12.47 -12.95 -9.71
CA ARG A 74 -11.81 -13.06 -8.39
C ARG A 74 -10.77 -14.17 -8.30
N PHE A 75 -10.86 -15.19 -9.14
CA PHE A 75 -9.95 -16.32 -9.19
C PHE A 75 -8.79 -16.14 -10.17
N ILE A 76 -8.69 -14.99 -10.87
CA ILE A 76 -7.53 -14.70 -11.72
C ILE A 76 -6.34 -14.44 -10.83
N ASN A 77 -5.34 -15.32 -10.90
CA ASN A 77 -4.16 -15.28 -10.03
C ASN A 77 -3.17 -14.17 -10.43
N HIS A 78 -2.28 -13.86 -9.48
CA HIS A 78 -1.16 -12.96 -9.74
C HIS A 78 -0.03 -13.66 -10.50
N ALA A 79 0.60 -12.94 -11.44
CA ALA A 79 1.92 -13.29 -11.96
C ALA A 79 2.77 -12.05 -12.22
N CYS A 80 4.10 -12.21 -12.03
CA CYS A 80 5.08 -11.17 -12.33
C CYS A 80 5.38 -11.04 -13.84
N ASP A 81 4.99 -12.04 -14.65
CA ASP A 81 4.99 -12.02 -16.12
C ASP A 81 3.55 -12.32 -16.60
N PRO A 82 2.68 -11.32 -16.60
CA PRO A 82 1.26 -11.49 -16.80
C PRO A 82 0.88 -11.62 -18.28
N ASN A 83 -0.31 -12.19 -18.55
CA ASN A 83 -0.95 -12.19 -19.86
C ASN A 83 -2.20 -11.30 -19.93
N CYS A 84 -2.61 -10.77 -18.78
CA CYS A 84 -3.69 -9.81 -18.64
C CYS A 84 -3.22 -8.59 -17.84
N GLU A 85 -3.98 -7.50 -17.94
CA GLU A 85 -3.89 -6.33 -17.07
C GLU A 85 -5.27 -5.94 -16.56
N SER A 86 -5.32 -5.27 -15.40
CA SER A 86 -6.54 -4.68 -14.88
C SER A 86 -6.61 -3.21 -15.27
N GLY A 87 -7.73 -2.78 -15.83
CA GLY A 87 -8.00 -1.40 -16.20
C GLY A 87 -9.23 -0.85 -15.46
N ILE A 88 -9.18 0.41 -15.02
CA ILE A 88 -10.33 1.08 -14.40
C ILE A 88 -10.91 2.09 -15.38
N MET A 89 -12.17 1.86 -15.80
CA MET A 89 -12.90 2.76 -16.69
C MET A 89 -14.27 3.09 -16.06
N THR A 90 -14.56 4.38 -15.87
CA THR A 90 -15.82 4.84 -15.24
C THR A 90 -16.13 4.13 -13.92
N LYS A 91 -15.09 3.95 -13.06
CA LYS A 91 -15.14 3.23 -11.79
C LYS A 91 -15.48 1.73 -11.88
N ARG A 92 -15.50 1.16 -13.05
CA ARG A 92 -15.62 -0.29 -13.29
C ARG A 92 -14.24 -0.84 -13.58
N VAL A 93 -13.99 -2.07 -13.17
CA VAL A 93 -12.71 -2.75 -13.34
C VAL A 93 -12.86 -3.82 -14.40
N PHE A 94 -12.00 -3.80 -15.40
CA PHE A 94 -11.98 -4.78 -16.50
C PHE A 94 -10.63 -5.49 -16.53
N ILE A 95 -10.65 -6.75 -16.92
CA ILE A 95 -9.44 -7.54 -17.14
C ILE A 95 -9.27 -7.71 -18.63
N ASP A 96 -8.20 -7.16 -19.17
CA ASP A 96 -7.89 -7.11 -20.59
C ASP A 96 -6.67 -7.98 -20.93
N ALA A 97 -6.71 -8.70 -22.05
CA ALA A 97 -5.58 -9.50 -22.52
C ALA A 97 -4.49 -8.59 -23.12
N ILE A 98 -3.28 -8.59 -22.56
CA ILE A 98 -2.14 -7.79 -23.05
C ILE A 98 -1.30 -8.51 -24.11
N ARG A 99 -1.50 -9.81 -24.26
CA ARG A 99 -0.97 -10.64 -25.35
C ARG A 99 -2.01 -11.66 -25.80
N THR A 100 -1.74 -12.38 -26.87
CA THR A 100 -2.56 -13.52 -27.23
C THR A 100 -2.44 -14.62 -26.18
N ILE A 101 -3.57 -15.13 -25.70
CA ILE A 101 -3.69 -16.21 -24.71
C ILE A 101 -4.21 -17.44 -25.46
N GLN A 102 -3.55 -18.60 -25.32
CA GLN A 102 -3.94 -19.83 -25.98
C GLN A 102 -5.05 -20.55 -25.22
N ALA A 103 -5.77 -21.43 -25.87
CA ALA A 103 -6.71 -22.33 -25.19
C ALA A 103 -5.97 -23.17 -24.14
N GLY A 104 -6.55 -23.29 -22.94
CA GLY A 104 -5.98 -24.00 -21.80
C GLY A 104 -4.95 -23.21 -21.00
N GLU A 105 -4.57 -22.00 -21.43
CA GLU A 105 -3.65 -21.14 -20.69
C GLU A 105 -4.37 -20.45 -19.53
N GLU A 106 -3.70 -20.35 -18.37
CA GLU A 106 -4.20 -19.63 -17.21
C GLU A 106 -4.09 -18.12 -17.43
N LEU A 107 -5.17 -17.39 -17.09
CA LEU A 107 -5.20 -15.94 -17.07
C LEU A 107 -4.56 -15.46 -15.77
N VAL A 108 -3.62 -14.53 -15.88
CA VAL A 108 -2.92 -13.95 -14.74
C VAL A 108 -2.66 -12.46 -14.97
N TYR A 109 -2.73 -11.65 -13.91
CA TYR A 109 -2.35 -10.24 -13.98
C TYR A 109 -1.46 -9.84 -12.80
N ASP A 110 -0.73 -8.74 -12.94
CA ASP A 110 0.07 -8.19 -11.86
C ASP A 110 -0.81 -7.41 -10.89
N TYR A 111 -0.95 -7.88 -9.65
CA TYR A 111 -1.82 -7.25 -8.65
C TYR A 111 -1.35 -5.86 -8.25
N GLN A 112 -0.03 -5.63 -8.23
CA GLN A 112 0.59 -4.37 -7.82
C GLN A 112 0.02 -3.86 -6.49
N ILE A 113 -0.11 -4.75 -5.51
CA ILE A 113 -0.60 -4.41 -4.18
C ILE A 113 0.26 -3.29 -3.61
N THR A 114 -0.36 -2.19 -3.22
CA THR A 114 0.33 -1.00 -2.72
C THR A 114 1.03 -1.31 -1.40
N ARG A 115 2.24 -0.78 -1.24
CA ARG A 115 2.99 -0.83 0.02
C ARG A 115 2.56 0.32 0.92
N ASP A 116 2.24 0.00 2.18
CA ASP A 116 1.99 0.99 3.20
C ASP A 116 3.30 1.37 3.92
N PRO A 117 3.50 2.65 4.30
CA PRO A 117 4.63 3.06 5.13
C PRO A 117 4.73 2.33 6.48
N ASP A 118 3.59 1.86 6.99
CA ASP A 118 3.48 1.14 8.27
C ASP A 118 3.49 -0.39 8.12
N ASP A 119 3.74 -0.89 6.90
CA ASP A 119 3.90 -2.32 6.64
C ASP A 119 5.02 -2.92 7.52
N PRO A 120 4.85 -4.14 8.05
CA PRO A 120 5.89 -4.83 8.79
C PRO A 120 7.09 -5.18 7.89
N ASP A 121 8.26 -5.38 8.48
CA ASP A 121 9.51 -5.67 7.75
C ASP A 121 9.41 -6.95 6.89
N ASP A 122 8.58 -7.90 7.29
CA ASP A 122 8.35 -9.18 6.62
C ASP A 122 7.15 -9.18 5.65
N VAL A 123 6.58 -8.03 5.31
CA VAL A 123 5.42 -7.90 4.40
C VAL A 123 5.64 -8.61 3.06
N ASP A 124 6.86 -8.61 2.52
CA ASP A 124 7.19 -9.35 1.30
C ASP A 124 6.99 -10.87 1.45
N ALA A 125 7.18 -11.42 2.65
CA ALA A 125 6.93 -12.84 2.93
C ALA A 125 5.44 -13.13 3.10
N ILE A 126 4.69 -12.19 3.69
CA ILE A 126 3.22 -12.29 3.80
C ILE A 126 2.60 -12.33 2.40
N PHE A 127 3.04 -11.44 1.50
CA PHE A 127 2.58 -11.36 0.10
C PHE A 127 3.51 -12.09 -0.88
N ALA A 128 4.06 -13.24 -0.47
CA ALA A 128 5.00 -13.99 -1.30
C ALA A 128 4.38 -14.44 -2.62
N CYS A 129 5.04 -14.14 -3.75
CA CYS A 129 4.64 -14.59 -5.07
C CYS A 129 5.20 -15.98 -5.38
N ARG A 130 4.35 -16.86 -5.92
CA ARG A 130 4.69 -18.24 -6.34
C ARG A 130 4.39 -18.48 -7.83
N CYS A 131 4.39 -17.43 -8.67
CA CYS A 131 3.98 -17.54 -10.08
C CYS A 131 4.93 -18.39 -10.95
N GLY A 132 6.14 -18.68 -10.49
CA GLY A 132 7.12 -19.49 -11.24
C GLY A 132 7.74 -18.81 -12.46
N ALA A 133 7.46 -17.53 -12.73
CA ALA A 133 8.05 -16.81 -13.85
C ALA A 133 9.58 -16.62 -13.64
N PRO A 134 10.41 -16.67 -14.72
CA PRO A 134 11.86 -16.48 -14.61
C PRO A 134 12.28 -15.15 -14.00
N GLY A 135 11.47 -14.09 -14.21
CA GLY A 135 11.64 -12.75 -13.63
C GLY A 135 10.78 -12.48 -12.40
N CYS A 136 10.38 -13.53 -11.64
CA CYS A 136 9.52 -13.36 -10.48
C CYS A 136 10.16 -12.43 -9.43
N ARG A 137 9.39 -11.44 -8.95
CA ARG A 137 9.83 -10.49 -7.92
C ARG A 137 9.87 -11.08 -6.50
N GLY A 138 9.30 -12.28 -6.32
CA GLY A 138 9.15 -12.91 -5.01
C GLY A 138 8.02 -12.35 -4.16
N SER A 139 7.34 -11.29 -4.61
CA SER A 139 6.24 -10.63 -3.91
C SER A 139 5.16 -10.16 -4.88
N MET A 140 3.89 -10.15 -4.44
CA MET A 140 2.74 -9.58 -5.17
C MET A 140 2.63 -8.06 -4.99
N LEU A 141 3.42 -7.49 -4.09
CA LEU A 141 3.46 -6.06 -3.84
C LEU A 141 4.07 -5.29 -5.02
N GLU A 142 3.73 -4.01 -5.15
CA GLU A 142 4.39 -3.12 -6.10
C GLU A 142 5.92 -3.11 -5.90
N PRO A 143 6.73 -2.91 -6.95
CA PRO A 143 8.18 -2.82 -6.82
C PRO A 143 8.58 -1.73 -5.82
N LYS A 144 9.58 -2.01 -4.97
CA LYS A 144 10.13 -0.98 -4.07
C LYS A 144 10.62 0.21 -4.89
N LYS A 145 10.08 1.39 -4.64
CA LYS A 145 10.53 2.62 -5.30
C LYS A 145 12.01 2.86 -4.94
N PRO A 146 12.89 3.10 -5.92
CA PRO A 146 14.27 3.42 -5.62
C PRO A 146 14.33 4.63 -4.69
N PRO A 147 15.26 4.68 -3.71
CA PRO A 147 15.37 5.81 -2.81
C PRO A 147 15.50 7.08 -3.63
N ARG A 148 14.59 8.05 -3.41
CA ARG A 148 14.63 9.34 -4.11
C ARG A 148 16.02 9.95 -3.90
N LYS A 149 16.84 9.99 -4.94
CA LYS A 149 18.13 10.71 -4.91
C LYS A 149 17.81 12.13 -4.44
N LYS A 150 18.25 12.48 -3.22
CA LYS A 150 18.10 13.86 -2.71
C LYS A 150 18.74 14.77 -3.74
N SER A 151 17.95 15.61 -4.41
CA SER A 151 18.44 16.46 -5.48
C SER A 151 19.62 17.28 -4.95
N ALA A 152 20.66 17.47 -5.77
CA ALA A 152 21.84 18.25 -5.43
C ALA A 152 21.49 19.65 -4.90
N ALA A 153 20.36 20.21 -5.35
CA ALA A 153 19.80 21.47 -4.86
C ALA A 153 19.45 21.43 -3.35
N ARG A 154 18.84 20.31 -2.85
CA ARG A 154 18.48 20.19 -1.43
C ARG A 154 19.71 19.95 -0.54
N LYS A 155 20.75 19.33 -1.11
CA LYS A 155 22.04 19.16 -0.43
C LYS A 155 22.77 20.50 -0.28
N LYS A 156 22.68 21.37 -1.32
CA LYS A 156 23.26 22.72 -1.36
C LYS A 156 22.53 23.70 -0.43
N LEU A 157 21.19 23.55 -0.26
CA LEU A 157 20.39 24.35 0.66
C LEU A 157 20.73 24.00 2.12
N ARG A 158 20.81 22.72 2.48
CA ARG A 158 21.17 22.26 3.83
C ARG A 158 22.61 22.62 4.22
N SER A 159 23.54 22.62 3.25
CA SER A 159 24.92 23.07 3.51
C SER A 159 24.99 24.58 3.72
N ARG A 160 24.17 25.40 3.02
CA ARG A 160 24.06 26.85 3.25
C ARG A 160 23.41 27.18 4.61
N GLU A 161 22.36 26.48 5.01
CA GLU A 161 21.73 26.64 6.34
C GLU A 161 22.69 26.26 7.48
N LYS A 162 23.46 25.15 7.34
CA LYS A 162 24.49 24.78 8.31
C LYS A 162 25.66 25.77 8.39
N ALA A 163 26.04 26.38 7.28
CA ALA A 163 27.07 27.42 7.26
C ALA A 163 26.58 28.74 7.89
N ALA A 164 25.32 29.12 7.64
CA ALA A 164 24.70 30.31 8.26
C ALA A 164 24.48 30.13 9.79
N ALA A 165 24.20 28.90 10.26
CA ALA A 165 24.07 28.61 11.69
C ALA A 165 25.42 28.64 12.44
N ARG A 166 26.53 28.30 11.76
CA ARG A 166 27.88 28.38 12.35
C ARG A 166 28.45 29.79 12.44
N GLY A 167 27.97 30.76 11.62
CA GLY A 167 28.42 32.12 11.62
C GLY A 167 27.84 33.06 12.69
N LYS A 168 26.94 32.54 13.57
CA LYS A 168 26.26 33.35 14.60
C LYS A 168 26.76 33.14 16.03
N SER A 169 27.89 32.48 16.24
CA SER A 169 28.44 32.25 17.57
C SER A 169 29.80 32.96 17.75
N GLU A 170 29.79 34.29 17.85
CA GLU A 170 30.84 35.03 18.52
C GLU A 170 30.21 35.83 19.67
N PRO A 171 30.69 35.65 20.91
CA PRO A 171 30.16 36.41 22.04
C PRO A 171 30.84 37.78 22.12
N ARG A 172 30.07 38.83 21.90
CA ARG A 172 30.52 40.22 22.17
C ARG A 172 30.58 40.42 23.68
N LYS A 173 31.79 40.33 24.22
CA LYS A 173 32.10 40.81 25.58
C LYS A 173 31.82 42.32 25.67
N LYS A 174 30.93 42.75 26.53
CA LYS A 174 30.94 44.06 27.14
C LYS A 174 30.58 44.01 28.64
N SER A 175 31.45 44.65 29.36
CA SER A 175 31.68 44.92 30.73
C SER A 175 30.48 45.42 31.57
N ARG A 176 30.48 44.95 32.80
CA ARG A 176 30.22 45.58 34.09
C ARG A 176 29.28 46.79 34.19
N SER A 177 28.21 46.65 34.99
CA SER A 177 28.12 47.49 36.21
C SER A 177 27.08 46.96 37.16
N HIS A 178 27.44 47.05 38.45
CA HIS A 178 26.67 46.69 39.65
C HIS A 178 25.36 47.49 39.76
N LYS A 179 24.28 46.87 40.30
CA LYS A 179 23.61 47.38 41.50
C LYS A 179 22.62 46.38 42.07
N ARG A 180 22.67 46.33 43.33
CA ARG A 180 22.04 45.57 44.40
C ARG A 180 20.51 45.71 44.53
N ALA A 181 20.00 44.74 45.31
CA ALA A 181 18.84 44.73 46.23
C ALA A 181 17.50 44.38 45.55
N SER A 182 16.61 43.64 46.11
CA SER A 182 16.41 42.92 47.36
C SER A 182 15.06 42.16 47.28
N ALA A 183 15.06 40.95 47.81
CA ALA A 183 14.06 40.26 48.63
C ALA A 183 12.54 40.48 48.40
N ALA A 184 11.82 39.37 48.25
CA ALA A 184 10.71 38.85 49.09
C ALA A 184 9.96 37.80 48.29
N ARG A 185 9.99 36.55 48.62
CA ARG A 185 9.30 35.69 49.58
C ARG A 185 7.77 35.60 49.37
N ALA A 186 7.38 34.35 49.22
CA ALA A 186 6.18 33.69 49.71
C ALA A 186 5.22 33.18 48.60
N ARG A 187 5.02 31.92 48.52
CA ARG A 187 4.20 30.88 49.17
C ARG A 187 3.30 30.17 48.17
N ARG A 188 3.50 28.85 48.08
CA ARG A 188 2.46 27.83 47.72
C ARG A 188 1.41 27.76 48.84
N PRO A 189 0.21 27.21 48.58
CA PRO A 189 -0.03 25.78 48.61
C PRO A 189 -1.06 25.31 47.54
N ALA A 190 -1.00 24.11 47.02
CA ALA A 190 -1.38 22.78 47.48
C ALA A 190 -2.88 22.41 47.43
N ARG A 191 -3.13 21.26 46.73
CA ARG A 191 -4.21 20.26 46.92
C ARG A 191 -5.64 20.63 46.52
N GLN A 192 -6.39 19.78 45.86
CA GLN A 192 -6.92 18.40 46.05
C GLN A 192 -7.78 18.02 44.85
N SER A 193 -7.59 16.90 44.23
CA SER A 193 -8.32 15.61 44.27
C SER A 193 -9.85 15.62 44.48
N ARG A 194 -10.61 14.99 43.56
CA ARG A 194 -11.72 14.03 43.75
C ARG A 194 -12.23 13.62 42.36
N ARG A 195 -12.15 12.43 41.98
CA ARG A 195 -12.94 11.20 42.00
C ARG A 195 -14.46 11.40 42.08
N ALA A 196 -15.19 10.84 41.13
CA ALA A 196 -16.23 9.81 41.15
C ALA A 196 -17.12 9.93 39.90
N ARG A 197 -17.20 8.84 39.10
CA ARG A 197 -18.30 7.86 39.03
C ARG A 197 -19.66 8.44 38.65
N HIS A 198 -20.09 8.18 37.42
CA HIS A 198 -21.20 7.26 37.09
C HIS A 198 -21.03 6.85 35.63
#